data_334845f0a4e0b5798d52d37390aec132
#
_entry.id   334845f0a4e0b5798d52d37390aec132
#
_cell.length_a   1.000
_cell.length_b   1.000
_cell.length_c   1.000
_cell.angle_alpha   90.00
_cell.angle_beta   90.00
_cell.angle_gamma   90.00
#
_symmetry.space_group_name_H-M   'P 1'
#
loop_
_entity.id
_entity.type
_entity.pdbx_description
1 polymer ?
#
loop_
_entity_poly.entity_id
_entity_poly.type
_entity_poly.pdbx_seq_one_letter_code
_entity_poly.pdbx_strand_id
1 'polypeptide(L)'
;GISFKHFQAWDRRSKFIAAGIYTHAKSLSAKRFLAEFLQKVPFKVLSIQVDGGSEFRAEFEQACADLAIPLIVLPPSKPTYNGGVERGNRIFREEFYARSDFLANSIGAMRAHLTKAINKYNTYRPHYALKGLTPMQYIQNHILKVAA
;
A
#
# COMPACT_ATOMS: atom_id res chain seq x y z
N GLY A 1 10.33 19.95 12.90
CA GLY A 1 9.63 19.49 11.73
C GLY A 1 8.50 18.55 12.02
N ILE A 2 7.62 18.37 11.05
CA ILE A 2 6.50 17.42 11.15
C ILE A 2 6.99 16.06 10.69
N SER A 3 6.76 15.04 11.52
CA SER A 3 7.11 13.65 11.18
C SER A 3 5.89 12.95 10.60
N PHE A 4 6.10 12.22 9.51
CA PHE A 4 5.04 11.45 8.85
C PHE A 4 5.40 9.97 8.81
N LYS A 5 4.39 9.12 8.99
CA LYS A 5 4.52 7.68 8.78
C LYS A 5 3.77 7.28 7.52
N HIS A 6 4.49 6.64 6.60
CA HIS A 6 3.93 6.11 5.36
C HIS A 6 3.55 4.64 5.55
N PHE A 7 2.28 4.33 5.33
CA PHE A 7 1.81 2.94 5.22
C PHE A 7 1.55 2.62 3.76
N GLN A 8 1.88 1.40 3.35
CA GLN A 8 1.74 0.97 1.97
C GLN A 8 1.26 -0.47 1.90
N ALA A 9 0.31 -0.72 1.01
CA ALA A 9 -0.14 -2.05 0.64
C ALA A 9 0.20 -2.28 -0.83
N TRP A 10 0.66 -3.49 -1.15
CA TRP A 10 1.08 -3.87 -2.50
C TRP A 10 0.43 -5.20 -2.85
N ASP A 11 -0.24 -5.26 -4.00
CA ASP A 11 -0.81 -6.49 -4.50
C ASP A 11 0.21 -7.23 -5.35
N ARG A 12 0.50 -8.44 -4.96
CA ARG A 12 1.53 -9.25 -5.59
C ARG A 12 1.22 -9.58 -7.05
N ARG A 13 -0.05 -9.85 -7.36
CA ARG A 13 -0.48 -10.26 -8.68
C ARG A 13 -0.53 -9.09 -9.66
N SER A 14 -1.20 -8.01 -9.29
CA SER A 14 -1.42 -6.86 -10.17
C SER A 14 -0.38 -5.76 -10.04
N LYS A 15 0.46 -5.82 -9.00
CA LYS A 15 1.41 -4.76 -8.64
C LYS A 15 0.73 -3.47 -8.21
N PHE A 16 -0.58 -3.50 -7.97
CA PHE A 16 -1.34 -2.34 -7.49
C PHE A 16 -0.82 -1.90 -6.13
N ILE A 17 -0.75 -0.59 -5.92
CA ILE A 17 -0.31 0.00 -4.65
C ILE A 17 -1.42 0.86 -4.09
N ALA A 18 -1.65 0.73 -2.79
CA ALA A 18 -2.39 1.68 -1.98
C ALA A 18 -1.45 2.20 -0.91
N ALA A 19 -1.54 3.47 -0.57
CA ALA A 19 -0.68 4.06 0.45
C ALA A 19 -1.43 5.15 1.21
N GLY A 20 -0.95 5.43 2.43
CA GLY A 20 -1.50 6.48 3.27
C GLY A 20 -0.42 7.07 4.16
N ILE A 21 -0.61 8.30 4.58
CA ILE A 21 0.31 9.01 5.46
C ILE A 21 -0.41 9.35 6.76
N TYR A 22 0.25 9.08 7.87
CA TYR A 22 -0.27 9.31 9.22
C TYR A 22 0.81 9.95 10.08
N THR A 23 0.40 10.60 11.17
CA THR A 23 1.35 11.26 12.08
C THR A 23 2.00 10.30 13.06
N HIS A 24 1.42 9.10 13.25
CA HIS A 24 1.92 8.10 14.20
C HIS A 24 1.98 6.72 13.57
N ALA A 25 3.01 5.94 13.95
CA ALA A 25 3.16 4.55 13.56
C ALA A 25 2.56 3.63 14.63
N LYS A 26 1.24 3.74 14.86
CA LYS A 26 0.52 2.97 15.86
C LYS A 26 -0.44 1.99 15.21
N SER A 27 -0.85 0.97 15.95
CA SER A 27 -1.81 -0.02 15.49
C SER A 27 -3.13 0.61 15.07
N LEU A 28 -3.57 1.67 15.73
CA LEU A 28 -4.76 2.41 15.35
C LEU A 28 -4.59 3.09 13.98
N SER A 29 -3.41 3.63 13.67
CA SER A 29 -3.11 4.20 12.35
C SER A 29 -3.12 3.13 11.27
N ALA A 30 -2.55 1.97 11.54
CA ALA A 30 -2.57 0.83 10.62
C ALA A 30 -4.01 0.34 10.38
N LYS A 31 -4.84 0.31 11.41
CA LYS A 31 -6.27 -0.02 11.29
C LYS A 31 -7.01 0.99 10.40
N ARG A 32 -6.73 2.29 10.58
CA ARG A 32 -7.31 3.33 9.72
C ARG A 32 -6.88 3.17 8.27
N PHE A 33 -5.61 2.87 8.04
CA PHE A 33 -5.10 2.61 6.70
C PHE A 33 -5.79 1.40 6.07
N LEU A 34 -5.99 0.33 6.84
CA LEU A 34 -6.71 -0.86 6.38
C LEU A 34 -8.12 -0.48 5.87
N ALA A 35 -8.87 0.27 6.66
CA ALA A 35 -10.22 0.70 6.27
C ALA A 35 -10.20 1.55 5.00
N GLU A 36 -9.23 2.46 4.89
CA GLU A 36 -9.10 3.34 3.74
C GLU A 36 -8.71 2.59 2.46
N PHE A 37 -7.71 1.70 2.54
CA PHE A 37 -7.30 1.01 1.32
C PHE A 37 -8.32 -0.03 0.85
N LEU A 38 -9.08 -0.65 1.75
CA LEU A 38 -10.13 -1.58 1.34
C LEU A 38 -11.23 -0.89 0.52
N GLN A 39 -11.44 0.41 0.74
CA GLN A 39 -12.37 1.19 -0.08
C GLN A 39 -11.79 1.56 -1.44
N LYS A 40 -10.48 1.60 -1.57
CA LYS A 40 -9.79 2.06 -2.78
C LYS A 40 -9.40 0.94 -3.74
N VAL A 41 -9.14 -0.25 -3.22
CA VAL A 41 -8.69 -1.36 -4.08
C VAL A 41 -9.84 -1.85 -4.96
N PRO A 42 -9.60 -2.05 -6.25
CA PRO A 42 -10.65 -2.45 -7.19
C PRO A 42 -10.87 -3.97 -7.26
N PHE A 43 -10.47 -4.70 -6.24
CA PHE A 43 -10.59 -6.15 -6.18
C PHE A 43 -10.83 -6.60 -4.74
N LYS A 44 -11.23 -7.86 -4.57
CA LYS A 44 -11.40 -8.45 -3.24
C LYS A 44 -10.05 -8.82 -2.64
N VAL A 45 -9.79 -8.37 -1.41
CA VAL A 45 -8.59 -8.72 -0.66
C VAL A 45 -8.80 -10.09 -0.03
N LEU A 46 -7.97 -11.08 -0.38
CA LEU A 46 -8.10 -12.45 0.09
C LEU A 46 -7.28 -12.73 1.34
N SER A 47 -6.16 -12.06 1.50
CA SER A 47 -5.29 -12.18 2.67
C SER A 47 -4.36 -10.97 2.74
N ILE A 48 -3.78 -10.75 3.91
CA ILE A 48 -2.82 -9.66 4.13
C ILE A 48 -1.57 -10.27 4.76
N GLN A 49 -0.40 -9.92 4.21
CA GLN A 49 0.88 -10.26 4.80
C GLN A 49 1.53 -9.01 5.36
N VAL A 50 2.06 -9.12 6.57
CA VAL A 50 2.79 -8.03 7.24
C VAL A 50 4.08 -8.57 7.84
N ASP A 51 5.01 -7.66 8.15
CA ASP A 51 6.16 -8.01 8.97
C ASP A 51 5.75 -8.08 10.46
N GLY A 52 6.69 -8.33 11.35
CA GLY A 52 6.40 -8.43 12.78
C GLY A 52 6.29 -7.09 13.51
N GLY A 53 6.10 -5.98 12.79
CA GLY A 53 6.00 -4.65 13.39
C GLY A 53 4.84 -4.52 14.36
N SER A 54 5.06 -3.77 15.45
CA SER A 54 4.06 -3.60 16.51
C SER A 54 2.79 -2.90 16.03
N GLU A 55 2.88 -2.07 14.98
CA GLU A 55 1.75 -1.37 14.38
C GLU A 55 0.74 -2.32 13.74
N PHE A 56 1.14 -3.56 13.43
CA PHE A 56 0.27 -4.56 12.82
C PHE A 56 -0.31 -5.55 13.83
N ARG A 57 -0.24 -5.23 15.12
CA ARG A 57 -0.83 -6.02 16.21
C ARG A 57 -2.06 -5.31 16.76
N ALA A 58 -2.58 -5.79 17.88
CA ALA A 58 -3.70 -5.17 18.61
C ALA A 58 -4.86 -4.77 17.69
N GLU A 59 -5.13 -3.47 17.53
CA GLU A 59 -6.28 -2.97 16.77
C GLU A 59 -6.27 -3.39 15.32
N PHE A 60 -5.11 -3.43 14.67
CA PHE A 60 -5.00 -3.89 13.28
C PHE A 60 -5.34 -5.37 13.15
N GLU A 61 -4.77 -6.19 14.02
CA GLU A 61 -5.02 -7.63 14.03
C GLU A 61 -6.51 -7.93 14.28
N GLN A 62 -7.11 -7.22 15.24
CA GLN A 62 -8.53 -7.37 15.53
C GLN A 62 -9.40 -6.95 14.34
N ALA A 63 -9.03 -5.87 13.65
CA ALA A 63 -9.77 -5.40 12.47
C ALA A 63 -9.74 -6.43 11.34
N CYS A 64 -8.59 -7.07 11.10
CA CYS A 64 -8.50 -8.15 10.12
C CYS A 64 -9.40 -9.33 10.50
N ALA A 65 -9.41 -9.71 11.77
CA ALA A 65 -10.27 -10.78 12.27
C ALA A 65 -11.74 -10.44 12.09
N ASP A 66 -12.15 -9.23 12.43
CA ASP A 66 -13.53 -8.77 12.28
C ASP A 66 -13.99 -8.78 10.83
N LEU A 67 -13.09 -8.52 9.90
CA LEU A 67 -13.37 -8.51 8.46
C LEU A 67 -13.19 -9.90 7.83
N ALA A 68 -12.84 -10.91 8.62
CA ALA A 68 -12.55 -12.27 8.15
C ALA A 68 -11.45 -12.30 7.08
N ILE A 69 -10.45 -11.42 7.19
CA ILE A 69 -9.30 -11.40 6.30
C ILE A 69 -8.14 -12.11 7.01
N PRO A 70 -7.64 -13.23 6.48
CA PRO A 70 -6.47 -13.90 7.06
C PRO A 70 -5.26 -12.98 7.11
N LEU A 71 -4.64 -12.86 8.28
CA LEU A 71 -3.44 -12.06 8.50
C LEU A 71 -2.26 -13.00 8.68
N ILE A 72 -1.25 -12.84 7.83
CA ILE A 72 -0.04 -13.65 7.84
C ILE A 72 1.11 -12.77 8.30
N VAL A 73 1.73 -13.13 9.43
CA VAL A 73 2.88 -12.41 9.96
C VAL A 73 4.14 -13.13 9.51
N LEU A 74 4.99 -12.43 8.77
CA LEU A 74 6.20 -13.01 8.20
C LEU A 74 7.31 -13.12 9.24
N PRO A 75 8.14 -14.18 9.18
CA PRO A 75 9.30 -14.31 10.04
C PRO A 75 10.29 -13.16 9.82
N PRO A 76 10.90 -12.61 10.88
CA PRO A 76 11.77 -11.45 10.75
C PRO A 76 13.07 -11.70 9.97
N SER A 77 13.48 -12.95 9.81
CA SER A 77 14.73 -13.30 9.14
C SER A 77 14.56 -13.65 7.65
N LYS A 78 13.41 -13.33 7.05
CA LYS A 78 13.15 -13.70 5.64
C LYS A 78 12.76 -12.49 4.79
N PRO A 79 13.73 -11.60 4.45
CA PRO A 79 13.45 -10.38 3.70
C PRO A 79 12.92 -10.63 2.27
N THR A 80 13.17 -11.79 1.68
CA THR A 80 12.69 -12.11 0.33
C THR A 80 11.17 -12.13 0.22
N TYR A 81 10.46 -12.36 1.32
CA TYR A 81 8.99 -12.33 1.30
C TYR A 81 8.42 -10.92 1.14
N ASN A 82 9.20 -9.88 1.46
CA ASN A 82 8.78 -8.47 1.38
C ASN A 82 9.39 -7.71 0.20
N GLY A 83 10.03 -8.41 -0.74
CA GLY A 83 10.75 -7.77 -1.83
C GLY A 83 9.93 -6.78 -2.66
N GLY A 84 8.66 -7.10 -2.91
CA GLY A 84 7.77 -6.21 -3.65
C GLY A 84 7.40 -4.96 -2.88
N VAL A 85 7.14 -5.08 -1.57
CA VAL A 85 6.85 -3.95 -0.69
C VAL A 85 8.08 -3.05 -0.57
N GLU A 86 9.25 -3.63 -0.39
CA GLU A 86 10.51 -2.88 -0.30
C GLU A 86 10.78 -2.10 -1.58
N ARG A 87 10.54 -2.69 -2.75
CA ARG A 87 10.68 -2.00 -4.03
C ARG A 87 9.72 -0.82 -4.16
N GLY A 88 8.46 -1.02 -3.78
CA GLY A 88 7.47 0.04 -3.78
C GLY A 88 7.87 1.17 -2.83
N ASN A 89 8.32 0.85 -1.63
CA ASN A 89 8.81 1.84 -0.68
C ASN A 89 9.99 2.63 -1.23
N ARG A 90 10.91 1.96 -1.93
CA ARG A 90 12.06 2.63 -2.58
C ARG A 90 11.59 3.59 -3.67
N ILE A 91 10.65 3.19 -4.50
CA ILE A 91 10.08 4.05 -5.54
C ILE A 91 9.50 5.31 -4.94
N PHE A 92 8.70 5.20 -3.88
CA PHE A 92 8.12 6.38 -3.23
C PHE A 92 9.17 7.24 -2.55
N ARG A 93 10.19 6.62 -1.93
CA ARG A 93 11.28 7.36 -1.30
C ARG A 93 12.09 8.15 -2.33
N GLU A 94 12.40 7.55 -3.47
CA GLU A 94 13.22 8.15 -4.51
C GLU A 94 12.44 9.10 -5.42
N GLU A 95 11.24 8.72 -5.80
CA GLU A 95 10.48 9.46 -6.80
C GLU A 95 9.51 10.48 -6.20
N PHE A 96 8.96 10.20 -5.04
CA PHE A 96 7.99 11.09 -4.40
C PHE A 96 8.62 11.93 -3.31
N TYR A 97 9.13 11.31 -2.26
CA TYR A 97 9.59 12.05 -1.08
C TYR A 97 10.83 12.88 -1.33
N ALA A 98 11.74 12.43 -2.19
CA ALA A 98 12.93 13.20 -2.53
C ALA A 98 12.63 14.49 -3.30
N ARG A 99 11.47 14.55 -3.95
CA ARG A 99 11.04 15.71 -4.75
C ARG A 99 10.02 16.58 -4.05
N SER A 100 9.62 16.24 -2.83
CA SER A 100 8.48 16.84 -2.15
C SER A 100 8.81 17.54 -0.84
N ASP A 101 10.07 17.92 -0.64
CA ASP A 101 10.53 18.59 0.59
C ASP A 101 9.74 19.88 0.89
N PHE A 102 9.31 20.58 -0.15
CA PHE A 102 8.50 21.80 0.01
C PHE A 102 7.09 21.52 0.54
N LEU A 103 6.66 20.27 0.56
CA LEU A 103 5.32 19.90 1.03
C LEU A 103 5.29 19.43 2.48
N ALA A 104 6.44 19.40 3.14
CA ALA A 104 6.60 18.83 4.47
C ALA A 104 5.87 19.59 5.59
N ASN A 105 5.28 20.75 5.29
CA ASN A 105 4.61 21.57 6.29
C ASN A 105 3.14 21.23 6.51
N SER A 106 2.56 20.33 5.73
CA SER A 106 1.15 20.00 5.83
C SER A 106 0.89 18.54 5.47
N ILE A 107 0.27 17.80 6.38
CA ILE A 107 -0.14 16.43 6.13
C ILE A 107 -1.23 16.36 5.04
N GLY A 108 -2.11 17.36 4.98
CA GLY A 108 -3.15 17.43 3.96
C GLY A 108 -2.56 17.59 2.56
N ALA A 109 -1.57 18.47 2.41
CA ALA A 109 -0.87 18.67 1.15
C ALA A 109 -0.11 17.40 0.75
N MET A 110 0.58 16.75 1.69
CA MET A 110 1.29 15.51 1.44
C MET A 110 0.33 14.40 1.00
N ARG A 111 -0.82 14.27 1.64
CA ARG A 111 -1.84 13.28 1.26
C ARG A 111 -2.37 13.51 -0.15
N ALA A 112 -2.64 14.76 -0.52
CA ALA A 112 -3.11 15.10 -1.86
C ALA A 112 -2.08 14.73 -2.93
N HIS A 113 -0.82 15.05 -2.70
CA HIS A 113 0.25 14.71 -3.63
C HIS A 113 0.53 13.21 -3.68
N LEU A 114 0.45 12.51 -2.54
CA LEU A 114 0.59 11.06 -2.51
C LEU A 114 -0.53 10.39 -3.32
N THR A 115 -1.76 10.86 -3.20
CA THR A 115 -2.88 10.34 -3.98
C THR A 115 -2.61 10.45 -5.48
N LYS A 116 -2.08 11.58 -5.95
CA LYS A 116 -1.69 11.75 -7.35
C LYS A 116 -0.57 10.79 -7.76
N ALA A 117 0.45 10.63 -6.92
CA ALA A 117 1.56 9.74 -7.21
C ALA A 117 1.12 8.27 -7.28
N ILE A 118 0.26 7.85 -6.37
CA ILE A 118 -0.32 6.50 -6.36
C ILE A 118 -1.17 6.27 -7.61
N ASN A 119 -2.01 7.22 -7.95
CA ASN A 119 -2.85 7.11 -9.15
C ASN A 119 -1.99 7.00 -10.41
N LYS A 120 -0.95 7.80 -10.52
CA LYS A 120 0.00 7.73 -11.63
C LYS A 120 0.69 6.37 -11.69
N TYR A 121 1.13 5.85 -10.54
CA TYR A 121 1.76 4.54 -10.48
C TYR A 121 0.81 3.45 -10.99
N ASN A 122 -0.44 3.44 -10.54
CA ASN A 122 -1.40 2.40 -10.86
C ASN A 122 -1.97 2.50 -12.27
N THR A 123 -2.05 3.70 -12.85
CA THR A 123 -2.72 3.92 -14.13
C THR A 123 -1.77 4.26 -15.28
N TYR A 124 -0.54 4.65 -15.00
CA TYR A 124 0.40 5.12 -16.03
C TYR A 124 1.69 4.31 -16.10
N ARG A 125 2.15 3.78 -14.97
CA ARG A 125 3.45 3.12 -14.91
C ARG A 125 3.36 1.69 -15.45
N PRO A 126 3.98 1.37 -16.60
CA PRO A 126 3.99 0.01 -17.11
C PRO A 126 4.97 -0.85 -16.30
N HIS A 127 4.65 -2.13 -16.17
CA HIS A 127 5.48 -3.09 -15.46
C HIS A 127 5.91 -4.23 -16.38
N TYR A 128 7.20 -4.53 -16.37
CA TYR A 128 7.73 -5.63 -17.16
C TYR A 128 7.06 -6.97 -16.76
N ALA A 129 6.88 -7.20 -15.47
CA ALA A 129 6.25 -8.41 -14.96
C ALA A 129 4.78 -8.56 -15.42
N LEU A 130 4.14 -7.47 -15.84
CA LEU A 130 2.78 -7.45 -16.37
C LEU A 130 2.77 -7.35 -17.89
N LYS A 131 3.88 -7.64 -18.54
CA LYS A 131 4.05 -7.56 -20.01
C LYS A 131 3.77 -6.15 -20.54
N GLY A 132 4.20 -5.13 -19.80
CA GLY A 132 4.04 -3.74 -20.17
C GLY A 132 2.73 -3.10 -19.77
N LEU A 133 1.83 -3.83 -19.12
CA LEU A 133 0.58 -3.27 -18.61
C LEU A 133 0.81 -2.47 -17.32
N THR A 134 -0.03 -1.49 -17.10
CA THR A 134 -0.13 -0.85 -15.79
C THR A 134 -0.91 -1.76 -14.84
N PRO A 135 -0.80 -1.55 -13.51
CA PRO A 135 -1.61 -2.30 -12.56
C PRO A 135 -3.11 -2.27 -12.86
N MET A 136 -3.68 -1.09 -13.17
CA MET A 136 -5.10 -0.99 -13.49
C MET A 136 -5.48 -1.70 -14.77
N GLN A 137 -4.64 -1.65 -15.79
CA GLN A 137 -4.89 -2.40 -17.03
C GLN A 137 -4.89 -3.90 -16.78
N TYR A 138 -3.95 -4.38 -15.96
CA TYR A 138 -3.90 -5.79 -15.58
C TYR A 138 -5.16 -6.21 -14.83
N ILE A 139 -5.61 -5.40 -13.87
CA ILE A 139 -6.81 -5.68 -13.09
C ILE A 139 -8.04 -5.75 -14.00
N GLN A 140 -8.20 -4.79 -14.90
CA GLN A 140 -9.32 -4.77 -15.84
C GLN A 140 -9.32 -5.98 -16.76
N ASN A 141 -8.15 -6.38 -17.25
CA ASN A 141 -8.03 -7.46 -18.22
C ASN A 141 -8.10 -8.85 -17.61
N HIS A 142 -7.59 -9.03 -16.38
CA HIS A 142 -7.36 -10.36 -15.81
C HIS A 142 -8.13 -10.64 -14.52
N ILE A 143 -8.67 -9.63 -13.86
CA ILE A 143 -9.39 -9.79 -12.59
C ILE A 143 -10.87 -9.46 -12.76
N LEU A 144 -11.19 -8.26 -13.24
CA LEU A 144 -12.58 -7.81 -13.35
C LEU A 144 -13.32 -8.41 -14.54
N LYS A 145 -12.63 -8.67 -15.64
CA LYS A 145 -13.22 -9.20 -16.86
C LYS A 145 -13.74 -10.64 -16.70
N VAL A 146 -13.20 -11.39 -15.75
CA VAL A 146 -13.59 -12.78 -15.49
C VAL A 146 -14.93 -12.85 -14.74
N ALA A 147 -15.38 -11.77 -14.12
CA ALA A 147 -16.63 -11.69 -13.39
C ALA A 147 -17.84 -11.38 -14.29
N ALA A 148 -17.62 -11.12 -15.55
CA ALA A 148 -18.69 -10.82 -16.53
C ALA A 148 -19.19 -12.14 -17.22
#